data_3e4085003bad0f4397aff63c1156016f
#
_entry.id   3e4085003bad0f4397aff63c1156016f
#
_cell.length_a   1.000
_cell.length_b   1.000
_cell.length_c   1.000
_cell.angle_alpha   90.00
_cell.angle_beta   90.00
_cell.angle_gamma   90.00
#
_symmetry.space_group_name_H-M   'P 1'
#
loop_
_entity.id
_entity.type
_entity.pdbx_description
1 polymer ?
#
loop_
_entity_poly.entity_id
_entity_poly.type
_entity_poly.pdbx_seq_one_letter_code
_entity_poly.pdbx_strand_id
1 'polypeptide(L)'
;MRIQNWEFDAWGGAFGSDIPFNLDNKVPTKVGKILNMPVDHIDIVHERGNLEFNGSDTVLLNWSTIGDSNRNLDYSKKQAEEDLKEHFGVTKVIFIEGIPAGDLTAGHIDGIARFIGPRTVVVVRCTSRSLCRPGGEDAEIYDKAAKQLKEAGLNVLREPIDGFIKHKERM
;
A
#
# COMPACT_ATOMS: atom_id res chain seq x y z
N MET A 1 9.94 -21.10 -6.79
CA MET A 1 9.18 -20.17 -5.90
C MET A 1 10.05 -19.88 -4.70
N ARG A 2 10.09 -18.64 -4.23
CA ARG A 2 10.90 -18.18 -3.08
C ARG A 2 10.01 -17.31 -2.19
N ILE A 3 10.36 -17.19 -0.93
CA ILE A 3 9.68 -16.28 0.00
C ILE A 3 10.56 -15.04 0.13
N GLN A 4 9.95 -13.88 0.01
CA GLN A 4 10.61 -12.60 0.28
C GLN A 4 10.31 -12.20 1.73
N ASN A 5 11.34 -11.88 2.47
CA ASN A 5 11.28 -11.38 3.84
C ASN A 5 11.72 -9.92 3.84
N TRP A 6 10.78 -9.02 3.67
CA TRP A 6 10.96 -7.59 3.80
C TRP A 6 10.94 -7.20 5.27
N GLU A 7 11.67 -6.16 5.65
CA GLU A 7 11.65 -5.69 7.03
C GLU A 7 10.30 -5.07 7.40
N PHE A 8 9.91 -5.24 8.66
CA PHE A 8 8.72 -4.66 9.26
C PHE A 8 9.09 -3.93 10.55
N ASP A 9 8.60 -2.72 10.73
CA ASP A 9 8.93 -1.80 11.83
C ASP A 9 7.69 -1.27 12.58
N ALA A 10 6.60 -2.03 12.55
CA ALA A 10 5.31 -1.62 13.14
C ALA A 10 4.77 -0.33 12.50
N TRP A 11 4.76 -0.28 11.16
CA TRP A 11 4.21 0.82 10.36
C TRP A 11 4.93 2.17 10.57
N GLY A 12 6.25 2.16 10.62
CA GLY A 12 7.02 3.39 10.85
C GLY A 12 6.83 3.98 12.24
N GLY A 13 6.46 3.15 13.24
CA GLY A 13 6.16 3.61 14.58
C GLY A 13 4.83 4.35 14.73
N ALA A 14 3.89 4.19 13.79
CA ALA A 14 2.59 4.88 13.79
C ALA A 14 1.76 4.70 15.08
N PHE A 15 1.98 3.60 15.80
CA PHE A 15 1.31 3.30 17.07
C PHE A 15 2.20 3.51 18.31
N GLY A 16 3.35 4.14 18.15
CA GLY A 16 4.34 4.37 19.20
C GLY A 16 5.54 3.43 19.11
N SER A 17 6.64 3.84 19.73
CA SER A 17 7.92 3.13 19.70
C SER A 17 7.95 1.81 20.52
N ASP A 18 6.92 1.59 21.34
CA ASP A 18 6.88 0.47 22.29
C ASP A 18 6.19 -0.78 21.72
N ILE A 19 5.72 -0.73 20.47
CA ILE A 19 5.09 -1.87 19.80
C ILE A 19 6.18 -2.89 19.42
N PRO A 20 6.19 -4.09 20.01
CA PRO A 20 7.17 -5.11 19.66
C PRO A 20 6.81 -5.76 18.31
N PHE A 21 7.74 -5.77 17.37
CA PHE A 21 7.58 -6.39 16.04
C PHE A 21 8.65 -7.42 15.68
N ASN A 22 9.55 -7.69 16.60
CA ASN A 22 10.66 -8.63 16.38
C ASN A 22 10.23 -10.08 16.09
N LEU A 23 9.02 -10.46 16.44
CA LEU A 23 8.44 -11.75 16.08
C LEU A 23 7.83 -11.75 14.69
N ASP A 24 7.24 -10.61 14.27
CA ASP A 24 6.64 -10.43 12.96
C ASP A 24 7.71 -10.56 11.86
N ASN A 25 8.87 -9.96 12.03
CA ASN A 25 10.02 -10.09 11.13
C ASN A 25 10.54 -11.53 10.97
N LYS A 26 10.20 -12.44 11.88
CA LYS A 26 10.56 -13.85 11.79
C LYS A 26 9.54 -14.72 11.07
N VAL A 27 8.35 -14.19 10.81
CA VAL A 27 7.25 -14.97 10.22
C VAL A 27 7.61 -15.52 8.84
N PRO A 28 8.13 -14.72 7.87
CA PRO A 28 8.47 -15.23 6.55
C PRO A 28 9.55 -16.34 6.60
N THR A 29 10.55 -16.17 7.46
CA THR A 29 11.60 -17.19 7.66
C THR A 29 11.03 -18.50 8.24
N LYS A 30 10.09 -18.41 9.19
CA LYS A 30 9.43 -19.61 9.73
C LYS A 30 8.55 -20.29 8.67
N VAL A 31 7.81 -19.53 7.89
CA VAL A 31 7.02 -20.06 6.77
C VAL A 31 7.92 -20.76 5.75
N GLY A 32 9.06 -20.17 5.41
CA GLY A 32 10.05 -20.79 4.53
C GLY A 32 10.52 -22.14 5.03
N LYS A 33 10.80 -22.27 6.33
CA LYS A 33 11.17 -23.56 6.95
C LYS A 33 10.05 -24.59 6.88
N ILE A 34 8.80 -24.20 7.18
CA ILE A 34 7.63 -25.10 7.14
C ILE A 34 7.39 -25.61 5.72
N LEU A 35 7.49 -24.73 4.71
CA LEU A 35 7.24 -25.07 3.32
C LEU A 35 8.48 -25.62 2.57
N ASN A 36 9.61 -25.72 3.24
CA ASN A 36 10.91 -26.06 2.63
C ASN A 36 11.23 -25.18 1.42
N MET A 37 11.05 -23.87 1.56
CA MET A 37 11.28 -22.88 0.51
C MET A 37 12.45 -21.96 0.87
N PRO A 38 13.28 -21.54 -0.08
CA PRO A 38 14.30 -20.54 0.14
C PRO A 38 13.66 -19.19 0.51
N VAL A 39 14.33 -18.45 1.38
CA VAL A 39 13.93 -17.12 1.85
C VAL A 39 14.97 -16.10 1.43
N ASP A 40 14.54 -15.05 0.75
CA ASP A 40 15.35 -13.88 0.42
C ASP A 40 15.06 -12.78 1.45
N HIS A 41 16.09 -12.35 2.14
CA HIS A 41 16.02 -11.25 3.09
C HIS A 41 16.29 -9.94 2.36
N ILE A 42 15.37 -8.98 2.51
CA ILE A 42 15.41 -7.69 1.83
C ILE A 42 15.42 -6.61 2.91
N ASP A 43 16.52 -5.88 2.99
CA ASP A 43 16.76 -4.83 3.99
C ASP A 43 16.08 -3.52 3.58
N ILE A 44 14.78 -3.59 3.37
CA ILE A 44 13.89 -2.47 3.07
C ILE A 44 12.61 -2.68 3.87
N VAL A 45 12.19 -1.69 4.63
CA VAL A 45 10.92 -1.71 5.35
C VAL A 45 9.78 -1.54 4.37
N HIS A 46 8.96 -2.58 4.25
CA HIS A 46 7.80 -2.53 3.36
C HIS A 46 6.70 -3.51 3.79
N GLU A 47 5.48 -3.03 3.77
CA GLU A 47 4.29 -3.82 4.11
C GLU A 47 3.48 -4.18 2.87
N ARG A 48 2.95 -5.42 2.85
CA ARG A 48 2.18 -5.96 1.72
C ARG A 48 0.96 -5.09 1.35
N GLY A 49 0.33 -4.42 2.31
CA GLY A 49 -0.81 -3.54 2.06
C GLY A 49 -0.49 -2.35 1.16
N ASN A 50 0.79 -1.97 1.08
CA ASN A 50 1.25 -0.92 0.17
C ASN A 50 1.71 -1.44 -1.21
N LEU A 51 1.34 -2.65 -1.60
CA LEU A 51 1.66 -3.24 -2.91
C LEU A 51 0.38 -3.66 -3.63
N GLU A 52 0.13 -3.08 -4.79
CA GLU A 52 -1.01 -3.44 -5.63
C GLU A 52 -0.54 -3.79 -7.04
N PHE A 53 -0.71 -5.05 -7.45
CA PHE A 53 -0.25 -5.57 -8.72
C PHE A 53 -1.40 -5.68 -9.72
N ASN A 54 -1.15 -5.32 -10.99
CA ASN A 54 -2.13 -5.50 -12.07
C ASN A 54 -2.21 -6.95 -12.62
N GLY A 55 -1.40 -7.85 -12.08
CA GLY A 55 -1.31 -9.25 -12.52
C GLY A 55 -0.51 -9.46 -13.81
N SER A 56 0.17 -8.44 -14.33
CA SER A 56 0.98 -8.50 -15.53
C SER A 56 2.38 -7.93 -15.31
N ASP A 57 2.52 -6.64 -15.38
CA ASP A 57 3.82 -5.97 -15.48
C ASP A 57 3.96 -4.74 -14.57
N THR A 58 2.91 -4.38 -13.85
CA THR A 58 2.85 -3.11 -13.11
C THR A 58 2.58 -3.34 -11.63
N VAL A 59 3.32 -2.63 -10.79
CA VAL A 59 3.00 -2.43 -9.37
C VAL A 59 2.65 -0.97 -9.12
N LEU A 60 1.61 -0.77 -8.32
CA LEU A 60 1.15 0.52 -7.82
C LEU A 60 1.36 0.55 -6.30
N LEU A 61 1.89 1.65 -5.79
CA LEU A 61 2.09 1.84 -4.35
C LEU A 61 2.05 3.31 -3.97
N ASN A 62 1.92 3.57 -2.68
CA ASN A 62 2.01 4.91 -2.12
C ASN A 62 3.45 5.22 -1.71
N TRP A 63 4.01 6.26 -2.30
CA TRP A 63 5.34 6.75 -1.98
C TRP A 63 5.42 7.30 -0.56
N SER A 64 4.35 7.95 -0.07
CA SER A 64 4.31 8.49 1.29
C SER A 64 4.48 7.42 2.38
N THR A 65 4.32 6.13 2.03
CA THR A 65 4.55 4.99 2.92
C THR A 65 5.99 4.49 2.83
N ILE A 66 6.41 4.01 1.66
CA ILE A 66 7.74 3.38 1.51
C ILE A 66 8.88 4.39 1.58
N GLY A 67 8.63 5.63 1.17
CA GLY A 67 9.59 6.74 1.23
C GLY A 67 9.56 7.52 2.53
N ASP A 68 8.81 7.08 3.53
CA ASP A 68 8.81 7.68 4.86
C ASP A 68 10.17 7.46 5.54
N SER A 69 10.77 8.53 6.06
CA SER A 69 12.09 8.48 6.68
C SER A 69 12.14 7.65 7.98
N ASN A 70 11.00 7.45 8.64
CA ASN A 70 10.92 6.54 9.79
C ASN A 70 11.02 5.08 9.38
N ARG A 71 10.61 4.75 8.13
CA ARG A 71 10.75 3.42 7.54
C ARG A 71 12.10 3.25 6.84
N ASN A 72 12.38 4.11 5.89
CA ASN A 72 13.56 3.99 5.01
C ASN A 72 14.27 5.34 4.90
N LEU A 73 15.25 5.58 5.77
CA LEU A 73 16.04 6.80 5.75
C LEU A 73 16.83 6.92 4.42
N ASP A 74 16.83 8.12 3.83
CA ASP A 74 17.56 8.44 2.60
C ASP A 74 17.18 7.59 1.36
N TYR A 75 16.01 6.92 1.40
CA TYR A 75 15.54 6.11 0.28
C TYR A 75 14.90 6.98 -0.79
N SER A 76 15.36 6.89 -2.02
CA SER A 76 14.86 7.68 -3.14
C SER A 76 13.85 6.92 -3.99
N LYS A 77 12.94 7.64 -4.68
CA LYS A 77 12.00 7.02 -5.63
C LYS A 77 12.70 6.20 -6.72
N LYS A 78 13.89 6.65 -7.15
CA LYS A 78 14.66 5.92 -8.16
C LYS A 78 15.14 4.58 -7.65
N GLN A 79 15.71 4.54 -6.44
CA GLN A 79 16.12 3.29 -5.80
C GLN A 79 14.92 2.38 -5.59
N ALA A 80 13.81 2.91 -5.04
CA ALA A 80 12.58 2.14 -4.86
C ALA A 80 12.06 1.54 -6.17
N GLU A 81 12.11 2.26 -7.27
CA GLU A 81 11.71 1.75 -8.58
C GLU A 81 12.62 0.61 -9.06
N GLU A 82 13.93 0.74 -8.88
CA GLU A 82 14.92 -0.27 -9.24
C GLU A 82 14.72 -1.54 -8.40
N ASP A 83 14.62 -1.42 -7.07
CA ASP A 83 14.44 -2.53 -6.14
C ASP A 83 13.10 -3.27 -6.38
N LEU A 84 12.01 -2.53 -6.58
CA LEU A 84 10.71 -3.13 -6.86
C LEU A 84 10.68 -3.90 -8.19
N LYS A 85 11.37 -3.39 -9.22
CA LYS A 85 11.53 -4.12 -10.48
C LYS A 85 12.36 -5.37 -10.31
N GLU A 86 13.45 -5.30 -9.56
CA GLU A 86 14.33 -6.45 -9.30
C GLU A 86 13.59 -7.54 -8.51
N HIS A 87 12.95 -7.17 -7.41
CA HIS A 87 12.36 -8.15 -6.50
C HIS A 87 11.04 -8.73 -6.99
N PHE A 88 10.23 -7.97 -7.73
CA PHE A 88 8.91 -8.42 -8.20
C PHE A 88 8.85 -8.75 -9.68
N GLY A 89 9.89 -8.47 -10.46
CA GLY A 89 9.92 -8.72 -11.89
C GLY A 89 8.95 -7.87 -12.70
N VAL A 90 8.48 -6.77 -12.15
CA VAL A 90 7.63 -5.80 -12.85
C VAL A 90 8.47 -4.89 -13.74
N THR A 91 7.89 -4.40 -14.81
CA THR A 91 8.57 -3.44 -15.70
C THR A 91 8.15 -1.99 -15.44
N LYS A 92 7.01 -1.81 -14.78
CA LYS A 92 6.44 -0.50 -14.46
C LYS A 92 6.12 -0.38 -12.97
N VAL A 93 6.58 0.70 -12.37
CA VAL A 93 6.25 1.11 -11.00
C VAL A 93 5.50 2.44 -11.06
N ILE A 94 4.36 2.51 -10.39
CA ILE A 94 3.55 3.74 -10.30
C ILE A 94 3.48 4.15 -8.83
N PHE A 95 3.89 5.38 -8.55
CA PHE A 95 3.77 5.97 -7.23
C PHE A 95 2.61 6.96 -7.19
N ILE A 96 1.80 6.86 -6.14
CA ILE A 96 0.92 7.96 -5.70
C ILE A 96 1.46 8.56 -4.40
N GLU A 97 0.87 9.65 -3.94
CA GLU A 97 1.26 10.32 -2.71
C GLU A 97 0.05 10.81 -1.92
N GLY A 98 0.16 10.76 -0.61
CA GLY A 98 -0.80 11.26 0.35
C GLY A 98 -1.23 10.18 1.34
N ILE A 99 -1.52 10.59 2.58
CA ILE A 99 -1.93 9.71 3.66
C ILE A 99 -3.30 10.19 4.15
N PRO A 100 -4.39 9.42 3.92
CA PRO A 100 -5.69 9.76 4.47
C PRO A 100 -5.66 9.79 6.01
N ALA A 101 -6.34 10.75 6.62
CA ALA A 101 -6.27 11.01 8.07
C ALA A 101 -6.73 9.82 8.93
N GLY A 102 -7.59 8.97 8.40
CA GLY A 102 -8.07 7.77 9.10
C GLY A 102 -7.26 6.51 8.83
N ASP A 103 -6.17 6.58 8.07
CA ASP A 103 -5.37 5.40 7.74
C ASP A 103 -4.45 5.00 8.89
N LEU A 104 -4.67 3.79 9.42
CA LEU A 104 -3.92 3.24 10.55
C LEU A 104 -2.51 2.75 10.15
N THR A 105 -2.26 2.61 8.87
CA THR A 105 -1.03 2.01 8.31
C THR A 105 -0.09 3.07 7.73
N ALA A 106 -0.42 4.35 7.91
CA ALA A 106 0.28 5.50 7.36
C ALA A 106 0.34 5.48 5.81
N GLY A 107 -0.83 5.21 5.17
CA GLY A 107 -1.06 5.44 3.76
C GLY A 107 -0.91 4.23 2.84
N HIS A 108 -1.26 3.02 3.29
CA HIS A 108 -1.24 1.86 2.40
C HIS A 108 -2.12 2.05 1.16
N ILE A 109 -1.63 1.57 0.02
CA ILE A 109 -2.33 1.70 -1.27
C ILE A 109 -3.67 0.94 -1.31
N ASP A 110 -3.80 -0.15 -0.56
CA ASP A 110 -5.00 -0.98 -0.55
C ASP A 110 -6.22 -0.25 0.03
N GLY A 111 -6.02 0.78 0.87
CA GLY A 111 -7.05 1.71 1.34
C GLY A 111 -7.36 2.86 0.37
N ILE A 112 -6.61 3.02 -0.72
CA ILE A 112 -6.74 4.16 -1.65
C ILE A 112 -7.18 3.70 -3.03
N ALA A 113 -6.52 2.66 -3.59
CA ALA A 113 -6.74 2.23 -4.97
C ALA A 113 -6.50 0.72 -5.15
N ARG A 114 -7.31 0.07 -6.00
CA ARG A 114 -7.18 -1.35 -6.33
C ARG A 114 -7.33 -1.58 -7.84
N PHE A 115 -6.48 -2.44 -8.41
CA PHE A 115 -6.66 -2.89 -9.79
C PHE A 115 -7.87 -3.82 -9.91
N ILE A 116 -8.68 -3.58 -10.95
CA ILE A 116 -9.78 -4.46 -11.37
C ILE A 116 -9.57 -5.01 -12.80
N GLY A 117 -8.43 -4.74 -13.35
CA GLY A 117 -7.98 -5.22 -14.66
C GLY A 117 -6.59 -4.66 -14.98
N PRO A 118 -5.93 -5.13 -16.05
CA PRO A 118 -4.52 -4.80 -16.32
C PRO A 118 -4.24 -3.29 -16.46
N ARG A 119 -5.23 -2.50 -16.85
CA ARG A 119 -5.13 -1.05 -17.04
C ARG A 119 -6.24 -0.25 -16.38
N THR A 120 -7.07 -0.89 -15.57
CA THR A 120 -8.20 -0.25 -14.90
C THR A 120 -8.06 -0.35 -13.39
N VAL A 121 -8.19 0.77 -12.72
CA VAL A 121 -8.07 0.88 -11.26
C VAL A 121 -9.29 1.59 -10.69
N VAL A 122 -9.78 1.09 -9.54
CA VAL A 122 -10.77 1.78 -8.72
C VAL A 122 -10.04 2.61 -7.68
N VAL A 123 -10.46 3.86 -7.52
CA VAL A 123 -9.93 4.79 -6.51
C VAL A 123 -11.08 5.31 -5.66
N VAL A 124 -10.85 5.38 -4.37
CA VAL A 124 -11.82 5.92 -3.40
C VAL A 124 -12.32 7.30 -3.80
N ARG A 125 -13.62 7.51 -3.59
CA ARG A 125 -14.28 8.81 -3.71
C ARG A 125 -15.04 9.14 -2.44
N CYS A 126 -14.84 10.31 -1.90
CA CYS A 126 -15.64 10.81 -0.78
C CYS A 126 -17.02 11.25 -1.23
N THR A 127 -18.04 10.84 -0.50
CA THR A 127 -19.45 11.23 -0.73
C THR A 127 -20.07 11.65 0.60
N SER A 128 -21.28 12.20 0.56
CA SER A 128 -22.04 12.54 1.78
C SER A 128 -22.40 11.34 2.66
N ARG A 129 -22.24 10.11 2.14
CA ARG A 129 -22.53 8.84 2.83
C ARG A 129 -21.26 8.07 3.22
N SER A 130 -20.08 8.45 2.69
CA SER A 130 -18.82 7.81 3.03
C SER A 130 -18.25 8.32 4.36
N LEU A 131 -17.24 7.61 4.88
CA LEU A 131 -16.51 8.02 6.08
C LEU A 131 -15.79 9.35 5.89
N CYS A 132 -15.34 9.65 4.67
CA CYS A 132 -14.74 10.93 4.31
C CYS A 132 -15.76 11.89 3.69
N ARG A 133 -15.59 13.19 3.92
CA ARG A 133 -16.49 14.23 3.40
C ARG A 133 -16.00 14.76 2.06
N PRO A 134 -16.92 15.05 1.10
CA PRO A 134 -16.55 15.77 -0.11
C PRO A 134 -15.91 17.13 0.24
N GLY A 135 -14.80 17.46 -0.43
CA GLY A 135 -14.06 18.71 -0.19
C GLY A 135 -13.27 18.77 1.13
N GLY A 136 -13.16 17.66 1.86
CA GLY A 136 -12.25 17.54 3.00
C GLY A 136 -10.85 17.08 2.58
N GLU A 137 -9.92 17.10 3.51
CA GLU A 137 -8.50 16.72 3.29
C GLU A 137 -8.35 15.33 2.65
N ASP A 138 -9.09 14.33 3.13
CA ASP A 138 -9.07 12.98 2.53
C ASP A 138 -9.57 12.98 1.09
N ALA A 139 -10.59 13.81 0.77
CA ALA A 139 -11.09 13.92 -0.60
C ALA A 139 -10.01 14.46 -1.55
N GLU A 140 -9.25 15.45 -1.12
CA GLU A 140 -8.14 16.01 -1.88
C GLU A 140 -7.04 14.97 -2.14
N ILE A 141 -6.73 14.13 -1.15
CA ILE A 141 -5.76 13.03 -1.28
C ILE A 141 -6.23 12.01 -2.32
N TYR A 142 -7.49 11.55 -2.22
CA TYR A 142 -8.04 10.60 -3.19
C TYR A 142 -8.19 11.20 -4.59
N ASP A 143 -8.48 12.50 -4.70
CA ASP A 143 -8.58 13.21 -5.98
C ASP A 143 -7.18 13.38 -6.61
N LYS A 144 -6.16 13.70 -5.81
CA LYS A 144 -4.75 13.73 -6.23
C LYS A 144 -4.32 12.35 -6.73
N ALA A 145 -4.59 11.29 -5.97
CA ALA A 145 -4.27 9.92 -6.36
C ALA A 145 -4.92 9.53 -7.70
N ALA A 146 -6.22 9.83 -7.87
CA ALA A 146 -6.93 9.56 -9.11
C ALA A 146 -6.33 10.32 -10.31
N LYS A 147 -5.88 11.56 -10.10
CA LYS A 147 -5.20 12.36 -11.12
C LYS A 147 -3.86 11.74 -11.50
N GLN A 148 -3.01 11.41 -10.53
CA GLN A 148 -1.71 10.78 -10.75
C GLN A 148 -1.83 9.45 -11.51
N LEU A 149 -2.84 8.63 -11.20
CA LEU A 149 -3.08 7.36 -11.89
C LEU A 149 -3.56 7.55 -13.34
N LYS A 150 -4.36 8.57 -13.62
CA LYS A 150 -4.74 8.94 -14.99
C LYS A 150 -3.52 9.43 -15.80
N GLU A 151 -2.68 10.26 -15.19
CA GLU A 151 -1.43 10.75 -15.80
C GLU A 151 -0.45 9.60 -16.08
N ALA A 152 -0.47 8.54 -15.25
CA ALA A 152 0.29 7.31 -15.48
C ALA A 152 -0.30 6.41 -16.60
N GLY A 153 -1.42 6.81 -17.22
CA GLY A 153 -2.07 6.13 -18.35
C GLY A 153 -3.05 5.03 -17.95
N LEU A 154 -3.53 5.02 -16.72
CA LEU A 154 -4.55 4.08 -16.27
C LEU A 154 -5.98 4.61 -16.49
N ASN A 155 -6.91 3.70 -16.74
CA ASN A 155 -8.34 3.97 -16.67
C ASN A 155 -8.78 3.98 -15.19
N VAL A 156 -9.27 5.13 -14.71
CA VAL A 156 -9.61 5.33 -13.31
C VAL A 156 -11.10 5.41 -13.12
N LEU A 157 -11.67 4.49 -12.37
CA LEU A 157 -13.02 4.53 -11.85
C LEU A 157 -13.02 5.10 -10.43
N ARG A 158 -14.08 5.81 -10.06
CA ARG A 158 -14.21 6.44 -8.74
C ARG A 158 -15.42 5.87 -8.02
N GLU A 159 -15.18 5.14 -6.93
CA GLU A 159 -16.23 4.51 -6.14
C GLU A 159 -16.21 4.98 -4.68
N PRO A 160 -17.38 5.21 -4.06
CA PRO A 160 -17.46 5.52 -2.66
C PRO A 160 -17.08 4.30 -1.82
N ILE A 161 -16.33 4.49 -0.76
CA ILE A 161 -16.30 3.53 0.35
C ILE A 161 -17.44 3.91 1.29
N ASP A 162 -18.50 3.14 1.27
CA ASP A 162 -19.54 3.24 2.27
C ASP A 162 -18.97 2.79 3.62
N GLY A 163 -19.15 3.63 4.64
CA GLY A 163 -18.76 3.26 6.01
C GLY A 163 -19.39 1.95 6.42
N PHE A 164 -18.77 1.28 7.39
CA PHE A 164 -19.21 0.00 7.92
C PHE A 164 -20.73 -0.14 7.86
N ILE A 165 -21.23 -1.15 7.13
CA ILE A 165 -22.63 -1.53 7.17
C ILE A 165 -22.92 -1.82 8.64
N LYS A 166 -23.63 -0.92 9.32
CA LYS A 166 -24.21 -1.24 10.63
C LYS A 166 -25.15 -2.41 10.37
N HIS A 167 -24.71 -3.61 10.70
CA HIS A 167 -25.63 -4.73 10.87
C HIS A 167 -26.66 -4.25 11.90
N LYS A 168 -27.83 -3.85 11.43
CA LYS A 168 -29.00 -3.85 12.29
C LYS A 168 -29.21 -5.31 12.67
N GLU A 169 -28.77 -5.69 13.84
CA GLU A 169 -29.26 -6.88 14.49
C GLU A 169 -30.78 -6.72 14.53
N ARG A 170 -31.46 -7.55 13.76
CA ARG A 170 -32.90 -7.75 13.93
C ARG A 170 -33.03 -8.61 15.20
N MET A 171 -33.36 -7.96 16.30
CA MET A 171 -33.96 -8.66 17.44
C MET A 171 -35.31 -9.18 17.05
#